data_5c927151869890fce8a25b3fde05ae82
#
_entry.id   5c927151869890fce8a25b3fde05ae82
#
_cell.length_a   1.000
_cell.length_b   1.000
_cell.length_c   1.000
_cell.angle_alpha   90.00
_cell.angle_beta   90.00
_cell.angle_gamma   90.00
#
_symmetry.space_group_name_H-M   'P 1'
#
loop_
_entity.id
_entity.type
_entity.pdbx_description
1 polymer ?
#
loop_
_entity_poly.entity_id
_entity_poly.type
_entity_poly.pdbx_seq_one_letter_code
_entity_poly.pdbx_strand_id
1 'polypeptide(L)'
;MLDKGIVLLLEDNLKILDLNRRMLEKEGLMVLAARTIEQARARIKIAIPDVAVLDIMLPDGSGLDFFSEFRKVCDAPVLFLTAKAERSDVLAGLALGGNDYISKPYDIDEFRARVMGFIRLVDSVKTRRIFSAKMSSLLSESELSVALCAAEGMTNKDIAGKVYLSESRVKTCLSGVYRKLGITGKKEKRTLLAALLSI
;
A
#
# COMPACT_ATOMS: atom_id res chain seq x y z
N MET A 1 -8.02 -19.03 -4.32
CA MET A 1 -8.08 -17.93 -3.33
C MET A 1 -7.16 -16.84 -3.86
N LEU A 2 -7.64 -15.61 -3.98
CA LEU A 2 -6.77 -14.50 -4.34
C LEU A 2 -5.85 -14.25 -3.14
N ASP A 3 -4.53 -14.29 -3.35
CA ASP A 3 -3.55 -13.94 -2.32
C ASP A 3 -3.77 -12.48 -1.92
N LYS A 4 -4.12 -12.26 -0.65
CA LYS A 4 -4.35 -10.92 -0.09
C LYS A 4 -3.08 -10.10 0.06
N GLY A 5 -1.94 -10.67 -0.24
CA GLY A 5 -0.63 -10.03 -0.17
C GLY A 5 0.48 -10.99 0.25
N ILE A 6 1.71 -10.52 0.10
CA ILE A 6 2.93 -11.29 0.38
C ILE A 6 3.64 -10.67 1.57
N VAL A 7 3.98 -11.48 2.58
CA VAL A 7 4.72 -11.05 3.77
C VAL A 7 6.06 -11.76 3.83
N LEU A 8 7.16 -11.00 3.89
CA LEU A 8 8.46 -11.53 4.31
C LEU A 8 8.47 -11.63 5.84
N LEU A 9 8.72 -12.80 6.39
CA LEU A 9 8.82 -13.05 7.82
C LEU A 9 10.21 -13.60 8.15
N LEU A 10 11.05 -12.77 8.76
CA LEU A 10 12.44 -13.09 9.16
C LEU A 10 12.52 -13.20 10.68
N GLU A 11 12.67 -14.42 11.19
CA GLU A 11 12.67 -14.76 12.62
C GLU A 11 13.45 -16.08 12.80
N ASP A 12 14.47 -16.11 13.63
CA ASP A 12 15.32 -17.30 13.84
C ASP A 12 14.67 -18.34 14.76
N ASN A 13 13.82 -17.91 15.69
CA ASN A 13 13.11 -18.79 16.61
C ASN A 13 11.98 -19.54 15.89
N LEU A 14 12.15 -20.84 15.71
CA LEU A 14 11.21 -21.68 14.99
C LEU A 14 9.77 -21.65 15.53
N LYS A 15 9.62 -21.54 16.87
CA LYS A 15 8.28 -21.52 17.49
C LYS A 15 7.54 -20.23 17.16
N ILE A 16 8.26 -19.09 17.26
CA ILE A 16 7.71 -17.78 16.93
C ILE A 16 7.44 -17.69 15.43
N LEU A 17 8.39 -18.12 14.61
CA LEU A 17 8.25 -18.13 13.16
C LEU A 17 7.00 -18.93 12.73
N ASP A 18 6.84 -20.16 13.23
CA ASP A 18 5.73 -21.03 12.86
C ASP A 18 4.37 -20.50 13.34
N LEU A 19 4.33 -19.95 14.56
CA LEU A 19 3.12 -19.32 15.11
C LEU A 19 2.69 -18.12 14.24
N ASN A 20 3.59 -17.20 13.97
CA ASN A 20 3.33 -16.02 13.16
C ASN A 20 2.95 -16.39 11.72
N ARG A 21 3.68 -17.34 11.12
CA ARG A 21 3.40 -17.82 9.77
C ARG A 21 1.98 -18.36 9.65
N ARG A 22 1.60 -19.31 10.53
CA ARG A 22 0.25 -19.92 10.52
C ARG A 22 -0.85 -18.88 10.70
N MET A 23 -0.61 -17.89 11.55
CA MET A 23 -1.58 -16.81 11.76
C MET A 23 -1.76 -15.98 10.50
N LEU A 24 -0.67 -15.58 9.82
CA LEU A 24 -0.71 -14.80 8.58
C LEU A 24 -1.33 -15.59 7.41
N GLU A 25 -1.00 -16.88 7.29
CA GLU A 25 -1.59 -17.78 6.30
C GLU A 25 -3.11 -17.95 6.50
N LYS A 26 -3.58 -17.99 7.76
CA LYS A 26 -5.00 -18.00 8.11
C LYS A 26 -5.74 -16.73 7.63
N GLU A 27 -5.06 -15.58 7.59
CA GLU A 27 -5.60 -14.33 7.05
C GLU A 27 -5.62 -14.31 5.50
N GLY A 28 -5.07 -15.36 4.85
CA GLY A 28 -5.01 -15.50 3.39
C GLY A 28 -3.80 -14.82 2.77
N LEU A 29 -2.73 -14.62 3.55
CA LEU A 29 -1.47 -14.05 3.08
C LEU A 29 -0.50 -15.15 2.64
N MET A 30 0.31 -14.88 1.63
CA MET A 30 1.48 -15.70 1.30
C MET A 30 2.65 -15.29 2.21
N VAL A 31 3.29 -16.25 2.87
CA VAL A 31 4.39 -15.97 3.79
C VAL A 31 5.72 -16.49 3.23
N LEU A 32 6.64 -15.58 3.00
CA LEU A 32 8.04 -15.87 2.67
C LEU A 32 8.82 -15.99 3.99
N ALA A 33 8.81 -17.17 4.60
CA ALA A 33 9.48 -17.41 5.86
C ALA A 33 11.00 -17.60 5.66
N ALA A 34 11.77 -16.94 6.53
CA ALA A 34 13.24 -17.02 6.59
C ALA A 34 13.70 -17.03 8.04
N ARG A 35 14.79 -17.78 8.33
CA ARG A 35 15.40 -17.84 9.66
C ARG A 35 16.75 -17.13 9.74
N THR A 36 17.26 -16.73 8.59
CA THR A 36 18.53 -16.04 8.44
C THR A 36 18.41 -14.96 7.39
N ILE A 37 19.30 -13.97 7.44
CA ILE A 37 19.40 -12.92 6.44
C ILE A 37 19.66 -13.51 5.04
N GLU A 38 20.51 -14.53 4.97
CA GLU A 38 20.80 -15.23 3.70
C GLU A 38 19.52 -15.83 3.09
N GLN A 39 18.69 -16.50 3.91
CA GLN A 39 17.40 -17.02 3.46
C GLN A 39 16.46 -15.89 3.03
N ALA A 40 16.40 -14.78 3.78
CA ALA A 40 15.57 -13.64 3.43
C ALA A 40 15.99 -13.05 2.07
N ARG A 41 17.29 -12.89 1.81
CA ARG A 41 17.83 -12.48 0.49
C ARG A 41 17.38 -13.43 -0.63
N ALA A 42 17.38 -14.72 -0.40
CA ALA A 42 16.90 -15.70 -1.38
C ALA A 42 15.38 -15.57 -1.63
N ARG A 43 14.59 -15.33 -0.58
CA ARG A 43 13.12 -15.18 -0.68
C ARG A 43 12.71 -13.94 -1.47
N ILE A 44 13.32 -12.80 -1.24
CA ILE A 44 12.98 -11.55 -1.96
C ILE A 44 13.34 -11.60 -3.46
N LYS A 45 14.26 -12.49 -3.87
CA LYS A 45 14.54 -12.76 -5.28
C LYS A 45 13.43 -13.53 -5.97
N ILE A 46 12.64 -14.30 -5.21
CA ILE A 46 11.51 -15.10 -5.74
C ILE A 46 10.26 -14.24 -5.88
N ALA A 47 9.96 -13.42 -4.87
CA ALA A 47 8.81 -12.53 -4.88
C ALA A 47 9.09 -11.30 -4.02
N ILE A 48 8.63 -10.15 -4.48
CA ILE A 48 8.71 -8.88 -3.73
C ILE A 48 7.57 -8.85 -2.71
N PRO A 49 7.87 -8.73 -1.41
CA PRO A 49 6.83 -8.69 -0.39
C PRO A 49 6.09 -7.34 -0.38
N ASP A 50 4.84 -7.39 0.08
CA ASP A 50 4.00 -6.22 0.36
C ASP A 50 4.26 -5.63 1.74
N VAL A 51 4.70 -6.48 2.68
CA VAL A 51 5.08 -6.13 4.05
C VAL A 51 6.27 -6.99 4.45
N ALA A 52 7.22 -6.43 5.18
CA ALA A 52 8.28 -7.20 5.82
C ALA A 52 8.15 -7.15 7.35
N VAL A 53 8.35 -8.28 7.99
CA VAL A 53 8.47 -8.44 9.44
C VAL A 53 9.88 -8.96 9.72
N LEU A 54 10.68 -8.17 10.42
CA LEU A 54 12.09 -8.43 10.60
C LEU A 54 12.47 -8.50 12.08
N ASP A 55 12.97 -9.62 12.53
CA ASP A 55 13.69 -9.66 13.81
C ASP A 55 14.99 -8.86 13.70
N ILE A 56 15.31 -8.09 14.74
CA ILE A 56 16.55 -7.31 14.79
C ILE A 56 17.75 -8.23 15.10
N MET A 57 17.56 -9.22 15.99
CA MET A 57 18.64 -10.10 16.42
C MET A 57 18.57 -11.45 15.69
N LEU A 58 19.51 -11.68 14.79
CA LEU A 58 19.57 -12.89 13.98
C LEU A 58 20.94 -13.58 14.13
N PRO A 59 21.03 -14.89 13.88
CA PRO A 59 22.28 -15.64 14.08
C PRO A 59 23.39 -15.25 13.09
N ASP A 60 23.02 -14.67 11.95
CA ASP A 60 23.95 -14.29 10.87
C ASP A 60 24.07 -12.77 10.67
N GLY A 61 23.55 -11.95 11.62
CA GLY A 61 23.70 -10.49 11.58
C GLY A 61 22.57 -9.71 12.20
N SER A 62 22.50 -8.42 11.90
CA SER A 62 21.44 -7.52 12.35
C SER A 62 20.33 -7.39 11.31
N GLY A 63 19.07 -7.50 11.75
CA GLY A 63 17.91 -7.20 10.92
C GLY A 63 17.87 -5.74 10.44
N LEU A 64 18.52 -4.81 11.16
CA LEU A 64 18.66 -3.41 10.74
C LEU A 64 19.62 -3.26 9.56
N ASP A 65 20.70 -4.04 9.53
CA ASP A 65 21.62 -4.05 8.39
C ASP A 65 20.92 -4.63 7.16
N PHE A 66 20.21 -5.75 7.33
CA PHE A 66 19.38 -6.31 6.26
C PHE A 66 18.31 -5.34 5.78
N PHE A 67 17.67 -4.59 6.66
CA PHE A 67 16.71 -3.56 6.29
C PHE A 67 17.32 -2.51 5.35
N SER A 68 18.53 -2.05 5.63
CA SER A 68 19.24 -1.10 4.77
C SER A 68 19.51 -1.64 3.36
N GLU A 69 19.75 -2.95 3.23
CA GLU A 69 19.85 -3.64 1.94
C GLU A 69 18.47 -3.80 1.27
N PHE A 70 17.46 -4.20 2.06
CA PHE A 70 16.09 -4.41 1.61
C PHE A 70 15.49 -3.14 1.01
N ARG A 71 15.73 -1.97 1.63
CA ARG A 71 15.25 -0.68 1.14
C ARG A 71 15.78 -0.27 -0.23
N LYS A 72 16.92 -0.82 -0.66
CA LYS A 72 17.46 -0.57 -2.01
C LYS A 72 16.64 -1.26 -3.11
N VAL A 73 15.87 -2.27 -2.76
CA VAL A 73 15.12 -3.11 -3.72
C VAL A 73 13.61 -3.11 -3.50
N CYS A 74 13.13 -2.64 -2.33
CA CYS A 74 11.72 -2.71 -1.96
C CYS A 74 11.32 -1.61 -0.97
N ASP A 75 10.24 -0.88 -1.29
CA ASP A 75 9.66 0.17 -0.45
C ASP A 75 8.52 -0.35 0.48
N ALA A 76 8.36 -1.66 0.60
CA ALA A 76 7.31 -2.26 1.44
C ALA A 76 7.45 -1.80 2.90
N PRO A 77 6.33 -1.54 3.62
CA PRO A 77 6.38 -1.22 5.04
C PRO A 77 7.04 -2.35 5.83
N VAL A 78 7.79 -1.95 6.87
CA VAL A 78 8.57 -2.86 7.72
C VAL A 78 8.13 -2.74 9.16
N LEU A 79 7.81 -3.89 9.76
CA LEU A 79 7.58 -4.09 11.17
C LEU A 79 8.79 -4.77 11.80
N PHE A 80 9.46 -4.11 12.74
CA PHE A 80 10.54 -4.74 13.48
C PHE A 80 10.04 -5.52 14.68
N LEU A 81 10.60 -6.71 14.89
CA LEU A 81 10.48 -7.45 16.14
C LEU A 81 11.75 -7.26 16.96
N THR A 82 11.63 -6.85 18.22
CA THR A 82 12.79 -6.57 19.06
C THR A 82 12.65 -7.21 20.43
N ALA A 83 13.71 -7.77 20.98
CA ALA A 83 13.80 -8.08 22.38
C ALA A 83 13.86 -6.75 23.17
N LYS A 84 13.24 -6.68 24.33
CA LYS A 84 12.97 -5.49 25.17
C LYS A 84 14.17 -4.62 25.56
N ALA A 85 15.29 -4.74 24.93
CA ALA A 85 16.51 -4.01 25.22
C ALA A 85 16.78 -2.95 24.15
N GLU A 86 16.88 -1.74 24.57
CA GLU A 86 17.43 -0.55 23.95
C GLU A 86 16.47 0.25 23.04
N ARG A 87 15.93 1.31 23.67
CA ARG A 87 15.32 2.45 22.97
C ARG A 87 16.16 2.95 21.79
N SER A 88 17.49 2.74 21.84
CA SER A 88 18.44 3.08 20.78
C SER A 88 18.17 2.35 19.47
N ASP A 89 17.91 1.02 19.50
CA ASP A 89 17.69 0.22 18.29
C ASP A 89 16.34 0.51 17.65
N VAL A 90 15.33 0.74 18.48
CA VAL A 90 14.00 1.19 18.05
C VAL A 90 14.08 2.54 17.35
N LEU A 91 14.78 3.51 17.99
CA LEU A 91 14.98 4.84 17.41
C LEU A 91 15.82 4.78 16.14
N ALA A 92 16.84 3.92 16.08
CA ALA A 92 17.64 3.71 14.88
C ALA A 92 16.80 3.11 13.73
N GLY A 93 16.00 2.08 14.00
CA GLY A 93 15.12 1.48 13.00
C GLY A 93 14.08 2.45 12.44
N LEU A 94 13.45 3.26 13.30
CA LEU A 94 12.51 4.30 12.88
C LEU A 94 13.20 5.45 12.14
N ALA A 95 14.37 5.89 12.59
CA ALA A 95 15.17 6.93 11.93
C ALA A 95 15.65 6.49 10.53
N LEU A 96 15.88 5.19 10.33
CA LEU A 96 16.21 4.60 9.03
C LEU A 96 14.98 4.40 8.12
N GLY A 97 13.77 4.76 8.58
CA GLY A 97 12.54 4.64 7.80
C GLY A 97 11.76 3.34 8.00
N GLY A 98 12.01 2.61 9.09
CA GLY A 98 11.12 1.57 9.59
C GLY A 98 9.74 2.16 9.94
N ASN A 99 8.68 1.41 9.70
CA ASN A 99 7.32 1.94 9.82
C ASN A 99 6.74 1.71 11.22
N ASP A 100 7.13 0.63 11.91
CA ASP A 100 6.66 0.31 13.27
C ASP A 100 7.55 -0.77 13.90
N TYR A 101 7.35 -1.03 15.20
CA TYR A 101 8.05 -2.09 15.94
C TYR A 101 7.13 -2.75 16.96
N ILE A 102 7.44 -4.01 17.31
CA ILE A 102 6.82 -4.75 18.42
C ILE A 102 7.91 -5.33 19.31
N SER A 103 7.79 -5.10 20.63
CA SER A 103 8.71 -5.70 21.61
C SER A 103 8.30 -7.13 21.94
N LYS A 104 9.25 -8.04 21.97
CA LYS A 104 9.07 -9.42 22.46
C LYS A 104 9.13 -9.47 23.99
N PRO A 105 8.26 -10.22 24.68
CA PRO A 105 7.15 -10.99 24.17
C PRO A 105 5.95 -10.10 23.79
N TYR A 106 5.21 -10.45 22.73
CA TYR A 106 4.06 -9.72 22.25
C TYR A 106 2.82 -10.63 22.17
N ASP A 107 1.66 -9.97 22.13
CA ASP A 107 0.38 -10.62 21.86
C ASP A 107 0.25 -10.90 20.37
N ILE A 108 -0.25 -12.10 20.01
CA ILE A 108 -0.40 -12.52 18.62
C ILE A 108 -1.48 -11.68 17.89
N ASP A 109 -2.48 -11.19 18.61
CA ASP A 109 -3.51 -10.32 18.02
C ASP A 109 -2.97 -8.91 17.77
N GLU A 110 -2.06 -8.40 18.62
CA GLU A 110 -1.34 -7.16 18.34
C GLU A 110 -0.50 -7.29 17.07
N PHE A 111 0.30 -8.35 16.99
CA PHE A 111 1.11 -8.63 15.80
C PHE A 111 0.25 -8.69 14.53
N ARG A 112 -0.85 -9.45 14.58
CA ARG A 112 -1.82 -9.58 13.49
C ARG A 112 -2.37 -8.22 13.08
N ALA A 113 -2.85 -7.43 14.03
CA ALA A 113 -3.48 -6.14 13.77
C ALA A 113 -2.53 -5.17 13.04
N ARG A 114 -1.25 -5.13 13.42
CA ARG A 114 -0.23 -4.28 12.80
C ARG A 114 0.09 -4.72 11.38
N VAL A 115 0.36 -6.01 11.15
CA VAL A 115 0.65 -6.54 9.82
C VAL A 115 -0.54 -6.32 8.86
N MET A 116 -1.77 -6.62 9.32
CA MET A 116 -2.97 -6.39 8.52
C MET A 116 -3.25 -4.90 8.27
N GLY A 117 -2.82 -4.03 9.18
CA GLY A 117 -2.85 -2.59 8.97
C GLY A 117 -1.99 -2.17 7.79
N PHE A 118 -0.76 -2.67 7.71
CA PHE A 118 0.14 -2.41 6.58
C PHE A 118 -0.37 -3.01 5.27
N ILE A 119 -0.90 -4.23 5.28
CA ILE A 119 -1.51 -4.85 4.09
C ILE A 119 -2.62 -3.96 3.53
N ARG A 120 -3.56 -3.49 4.38
CA ARG A 120 -4.63 -2.57 3.94
C ARG A 120 -4.08 -1.27 3.36
N LEU A 121 -3.04 -0.70 3.96
CA LEU A 121 -2.39 0.50 3.46
C LEU A 121 -1.80 0.28 2.05
N VAL A 122 -1.05 -0.80 1.87
CA VAL A 122 -0.45 -1.17 0.57
C VAL A 122 -1.52 -1.41 -0.49
N ASP A 123 -2.59 -2.13 -0.16
CA ASP A 123 -3.70 -2.39 -1.07
C ASP A 123 -4.39 -1.09 -1.50
N SER A 124 -4.58 -0.15 -0.59
CA SER A 124 -5.17 1.15 -0.92
C SER A 124 -4.30 1.94 -1.89
N VAL A 125 -2.98 1.93 -1.71
CA VAL A 125 -2.02 2.59 -2.61
C VAL A 125 -1.97 1.91 -3.97
N LYS A 126 -1.95 0.57 -4.02
CA LYS A 126 -1.99 -0.20 -5.27
C LYS A 126 -3.27 0.10 -6.05
N THR A 127 -4.42 0.06 -5.39
CA THR A 127 -5.73 0.37 -5.99
C THR A 127 -5.75 1.77 -6.58
N ARG A 128 -5.25 2.77 -5.84
CA ARG A 128 -5.13 4.15 -6.34
C ARG A 128 -4.22 4.25 -7.57
N ARG A 129 -3.07 3.58 -7.58
CA ARG A 129 -2.13 3.59 -8.73
C ARG A 129 -2.77 2.95 -9.97
N ILE A 130 -3.41 1.79 -9.82
CA ILE A 130 -4.11 1.11 -10.93
C ILE A 130 -5.24 1.98 -11.45
N PHE A 131 -6.03 2.59 -10.56
CA PHE A 131 -7.11 3.49 -10.92
C PHE A 131 -6.58 4.73 -11.67
N SER A 132 -5.54 5.40 -11.15
CA SER A 132 -4.91 6.54 -11.79
C SER A 132 -4.38 6.20 -13.18
N ALA A 133 -3.66 5.09 -13.33
CA ALA A 133 -3.16 4.62 -14.63
C ALA A 133 -4.31 4.35 -15.61
N LYS A 134 -5.39 3.71 -15.15
CA LYS A 134 -6.59 3.47 -15.96
C LYS A 134 -7.27 4.77 -16.37
N MET A 135 -7.41 5.74 -15.47
CA MET A 135 -7.97 7.05 -15.80
C MET A 135 -7.11 7.78 -16.82
N SER A 136 -5.79 7.81 -16.65
CA SER A 136 -4.87 8.44 -17.61
C SER A 136 -4.84 7.77 -18.98
N SER A 137 -5.19 6.48 -19.08
CA SER A 137 -5.33 5.79 -20.37
C SER A 137 -6.66 6.07 -21.06
N LEU A 138 -7.71 6.41 -20.32
CA LEU A 138 -9.05 6.66 -20.85
C LEU A 138 -9.33 8.14 -21.14
N LEU A 139 -8.77 9.03 -20.32
CA LEU A 139 -9.03 10.46 -20.35
C LEU A 139 -7.74 11.23 -20.66
N SER A 140 -7.84 12.26 -21.50
CA SER A 140 -6.76 13.23 -21.65
C SER A 140 -6.59 14.06 -20.37
N GLU A 141 -5.45 14.73 -20.18
CA GLU A 141 -5.20 15.59 -19.02
C GLU A 141 -6.28 16.65 -18.82
N SER A 142 -6.75 17.27 -19.90
CA SER A 142 -7.83 18.26 -19.83
C SER A 142 -9.17 17.63 -19.46
N GLU A 143 -9.49 16.42 -19.96
CA GLU A 143 -10.69 15.70 -19.56
C GLU A 143 -10.65 15.25 -18.11
N LEU A 144 -9.48 14.80 -17.63
CA LEU A 144 -9.28 14.40 -16.23
C LEU A 144 -9.41 15.62 -15.29
N SER A 145 -8.81 16.76 -15.64
CA SER A 145 -8.90 18.00 -14.88
C SER A 145 -10.34 18.50 -14.74
N VAL A 146 -11.10 18.49 -15.84
CA VAL A 146 -12.52 18.86 -15.83
C VAL A 146 -13.36 17.86 -15.03
N ALA A 147 -13.04 16.55 -15.13
CA ALA A 147 -13.74 15.50 -14.40
C ALA A 147 -13.54 15.59 -12.89
N LEU A 148 -12.31 15.87 -12.43
CA LEU A 148 -12.00 16.07 -11.02
C LEU A 148 -12.76 17.27 -10.44
N CYS A 149 -12.73 18.42 -11.10
CA CYS A 149 -13.48 19.59 -10.67
C CYS A 149 -15.00 19.32 -10.61
N ALA A 150 -15.54 18.55 -11.57
CA ALA A 150 -16.94 18.18 -11.57
C ALA A 150 -17.30 17.19 -10.43
N ALA A 151 -16.38 16.30 -10.06
CA ALA A 151 -16.51 15.37 -8.93
C ALA A 151 -16.48 16.11 -7.59
N GLU A 152 -15.73 17.22 -7.49
CA GLU A 152 -15.73 18.13 -6.34
C GLU A 152 -17.03 18.96 -6.22
N GLY A 153 -17.98 18.80 -7.12
CA GLY A 153 -19.27 19.49 -7.10
C GLY A 153 -19.27 20.88 -7.74
N MET A 154 -18.19 21.31 -8.38
CA MET A 154 -18.09 22.63 -9.03
C MET A 154 -19.10 22.78 -10.16
N THR A 155 -19.66 23.99 -10.33
CA THR A 155 -20.52 24.31 -11.49
C THR A 155 -19.72 24.37 -12.78
N ASN A 156 -20.39 24.24 -13.94
CA ASN A 156 -19.67 24.35 -15.23
C ASN A 156 -19.00 25.71 -15.41
N LYS A 157 -19.60 26.77 -14.84
CA LYS A 157 -19.05 28.13 -14.85
C LYS A 157 -17.75 28.20 -14.04
N ASP A 158 -17.75 27.61 -12.83
CA ASP A 158 -16.55 27.61 -11.98
C ASP A 158 -15.43 26.77 -12.57
N ILE A 159 -15.78 25.60 -13.16
CA ILE A 159 -14.84 24.76 -13.88
C ILE A 159 -14.23 25.55 -15.05
N ALA A 160 -15.07 26.22 -15.86
CA ALA A 160 -14.62 27.02 -16.99
C ALA A 160 -13.58 28.07 -16.59
N GLY A 161 -13.82 28.76 -15.48
CA GLY A 161 -12.87 29.72 -14.91
C GLY A 161 -11.58 29.07 -14.42
N LYS A 162 -11.66 27.89 -13.73
CA LYS A 162 -10.50 27.20 -13.16
C LYS A 162 -9.59 26.56 -14.20
N VAL A 163 -10.17 26.05 -15.30
CA VAL A 163 -9.41 25.36 -16.38
C VAL A 163 -9.23 26.19 -17.64
N TYR A 164 -9.58 27.45 -17.60
CA TYR A 164 -9.45 28.42 -18.72
C TYR A 164 -10.16 27.95 -20.00
N LEU A 165 -11.37 27.42 -19.87
CA LEU A 165 -12.24 26.98 -20.97
C LEU A 165 -13.55 27.77 -20.98
N SER A 166 -14.31 27.72 -22.10
CA SER A 166 -15.70 28.19 -22.11
C SER A 166 -16.62 27.15 -21.44
N GLU A 167 -17.75 27.60 -20.86
CA GLU A 167 -18.77 26.67 -20.29
C GLU A 167 -19.26 25.64 -21.32
N SER A 168 -19.42 26.04 -22.59
CA SER A 168 -19.79 25.14 -23.67
C SER A 168 -18.76 24.03 -23.86
N ARG A 169 -17.48 24.37 -23.82
CA ARG A 169 -16.38 23.42 -23.91
C ARG A 169 -16.34 22.46 -22.72
N VAL A 170 -16.59 22.96 -21.49
CA VAL A 170 -16.72 22.13 -20.28
C VAL A 170 -17.87 21.13 -20.42
N LYS A 171 -19.05 21.54 -20.92
CA LYS A 171 -20.19 20.64 -21.16
C LYS A 171 -19.85 19.54 -22.16
N THR A 172 -19.19 19.90 -23.26
CA THR A 172 -18.76 18.93 -24.29
C THR A 172 -17.74 17.95 -23.71
N CYS A 173 -16.76 18.45 -22.96
CA CYS A 173 -15.74 17.65 -22.29
C CYS A 173 -16.37 16.64 -21.31
N LEU A 174 -17.27 17.09 -20.42
CA LEU A 174 -17.98 16.22 -19.50
C LEU A 174 -18.82 15.16 -20.21
N SER A 175 -19.45 15.50 -21.33
CA SER A 175 -20.18 14.52 -22.12
C SER A 175 -19.27 13.43 -22.70
N GLY A 176 -18.06 13.81 -23.12
CA GLY A 176 -17.01 12.87 -23.55
C GLY A 176 -16.54 11.97 -22.40
N VAL A 177 -16.26 12.56 -21.25
CA VAL A 177 -15.86 11.85 -20.01
C VAL A 177 -16.92 10.82 -19.60
N TYR A 178 -18.18 11.22 -19.50
CA TYR A 178 -19.27 10.30 -19.14
C TYR A 178 -19.37 9.11 -20.11
N ARG A 179 -19.25 9.36 -21.41
CA ARG A 179 -19.27 8.31 -22.42
C ARG A 179 -18.08 7.35 -22.27
N LYS A 180 -16.86 7.86 -22.09
CA LYS A 180 -15.63 7.08 -21.94
C LYS A 180 -15.66 6.23 -20.67
N LEU A 181 -16.25 6.74 -19.59
CA LEU A 181 -16.39 6.05 -18.30
C LEU A 181 -17.66 5.18 -18.21
N GLY A 182 -18.48 5.10 -19.27
CA GLY A 182 -19.71 4.31 -19.28
C GLY A 182 -20.79 4.84 -18.32
N ILE A 183 -20.72 6.13 -17.92
CA ILE A 183 -21.69 6.75 -17.03
C ILE A 183 -22.94 7.11 -17.80
N THR A 184 -23.99 6.29 -17.64
CA THR A 184 -25.30 6.47 -18.27
C THR A 184 -26.32 7.00 -17.26
N GLY A 185 -27.36 7.70 -17.72
CA GLY A 185 -28.43 8.27 -16.85
C GLY A 185 -28.51 9.80 -16.95
N LYS A 186 -29.69 10.37 -16.62
CA LYS A 186 -29.93 11.82 -16.76
C LYS A 186 -29.67 12.64 -15.49
N LYS A 187 -29.85 12.09 -14.29
CA LYS A 187 -29.86 12.87 -13.03
C LYS A 187 -28.67 12.71 -12.09
N GLU A 188 -27.84 11.66 -12.20
CA GLU A 188 -26.83 11.33 -11.18
C GLU A 188 -25.40 11.26 -11.71
N LYS A 189 -25.15 11.80 -12.92
CA LYS A 189 -23.83 11.66 -13.59
C LYS A 189 -22.68 12.21 -12.77
N ARG A 190 -22.86 13.33 -12.06
CA ARG A 190 -21.81 13.93 -11.23
C ARG A 190 -21.57 13.12 -9.96
N THR A 191 -22.63 12.61 -9.34
CA THR A 191 -22.53 11.74 -8.15
C THR A 191 -21.81 10.44 -8.49
N LEU A 192 -22.14 9.82 -9.63
CA LEU A 192 -21.46 8.63 -10.11
C LEU A 192 -19.98 8.93 -10.49
N LEU A 193 -19.71 10.08 -11.08
CA LEU A 193 -18.36 10.52 -11.38
C LEU A 193 -17.56 10.74 -10.09
N ALA A 194 -18.13 11.42 -9.10
CA ALA A 194 -17.52 11.61 -7.79
C ALA A 194 -17.23 10.27 -7.10
N ALA A 195 -18.18 9.34 -7.10
CA ALA A 195 -17.99 7.99 -6.55
C ALA A 195 -16.90 7.20 -7.26
N LEU A 196 -16.76 7.35 -8.58
CA LEU A 196 -15.69 6.72 -9.36
C LEU A 196 -14.32 7.36 -9.14
N LEU A 197 -14.24 8.66 -8.88
CA LEU A 197 -12.97 9.40 -8.73
C LEU A 197 -12.53 9.55 -7.27
N SER A 198 -13.36 9.21 -6.29
CA SER A 198 -13.09 9.34 -4.84
C SER A 198 -12.41 8.12 -4.20
N ILE A 199 -11.79 7.25 -5.00
CA ILE A 199 -11.02 6.08 -4.52
C ILE A 199 -9.61 6.47 -4.11
#